data_33cb103e6e7ef4da13f36990ec1607a0
#
_entry.id   33cb103e6e7ef4da13f36990ec1607a0
#
_cell.length_a   1.000
_cell.length_b   1.000
_cell.length_c   1.000
_cell.angle_alpha   90.00
_cell.angle_beta   90.00
_cell.angle_gamma   90.00
#
_symmetry.space_group_name_H-M   'P 1'
#
loop_
_entity.id
_entity.type
_entity.pdbx_description
1 polymer ?
#
loop_
_entity_poly.entity_id
_entity_poly.type
_entity_poly.pdbx_seq_one_letter_code
_entity_poly.pdbx_strand_id
1 'polypeptide(L)'
;MAVIQRDEWIEKKARGHRISMLTAYDAAFASLLVQVENLDMILVGDSLGMVVQGHNTTRAVRMEDMVYHTELVARSAGNAIPIVGDMPYHSFDSADEALKNALKLMSAGAAAVKIEGNKPDVVTRLVAEGIPVMGHLGLLPQTAEQFKVQGKDNAAAEEIYRDALELEQHGAFAVVLECIPRALAQRISESLKIPTIGIGAGPDCDGQVLVLHDMLGLTEGYLPKFVKRYAQLNAMVVEAAQQYCDEVKSRDFPTDKFSYH
;
A
#
# COMPACT_ATOMS: atom_id res chain seq x y z
N MET A 1 9.25 -17.06 -3.46
CA MET A 1 8.71 -15.72 -3.17
C MET A 1 9.84 -14.72 -3.31
N ALA A 2 9.55 -13.53 -3.86
CA ALA A 2 10.51 -12.44 -3.81
C ALA A 2 10.83 -12.15 -2.32
N VAL A 3 12.10 -11.97 -2.01
CA VAL A 3 12.55 -11.76 -0.62
C VAL A 3 12.94 -10.31 -0.46
N ILE A 4 12.49 -9.68 0.61
CA ILE A 4 12.93 -8.34 0.98
C ILE A 4 14.12 -8.47 1.94
N GLN A 5 15.27 -7.96 1.51
CA GLN A 5 16.46 -7.86 2.34
C GLN A 5 16.72 -6.38 2.64
N ARG A 6 16.75 -6.02 3.92
CA ARG A 6 16.88 -4.63 4.37
C ARG A 6 18.06 -3.90 3.72
N ASP A 7 19.21 -4.55 3.65
CA ASP A 7 20.44 -3.95 3.12
C ASP A 7 20.33 -3.61 1.62
N GLU A 8 19.62 -4.41 0.83
CA GLU A 8 19.36 -4.10 -0.58
C GLU A 8 18.56 -2.80 -0.77
N TRP A 9 17.60 -2.55 0.12
CA TRP A 9 16.79 -1.33 0.08
C TRP A 9 17.58 -0.11 0.56
N ILE A 10 18.48 -0.27 1.53
CA ILE A 10 19.43 0.76 1.93
C ILE A 10 20.37 1.11 0.77
N GLU A 11 20.88 0.11 0.05
CA GLU A 11 21.73 0.35 -1.12
C GLU A 11 20.98 1.03 -2.26
N LYS A 12 19.73 0.63 -2.55
CA LYS A 12 18.88 1.31 -3.55
C LYS A 12 18.77 2.80 -3.24
N LYS A 13 18.46 3.15 -2.00
CA LYS A 13 18.41 4.55 -1.55
C LYS A 13 19.77 5.25 -1.71
N ALA A 14 20.85 4.66 -1.23
CA ALA A 14 22.19 5.24 -1.30
C ALA A 14 22.65 5.53 -2.75
N ARG A 15 22.16 4.73 -3.72
CA ARG A 15 22.38 4.94 -5.16
C ARG A 15 21.41 5.94 -5.80
N GLY A 16 20.50 6.53 -5.02
CA GLY A 16 19.49 7.47 -5.52
C GLY A 16 18.38 6.81 -6.35
N HIS A 17 18.22 5.49 -6.25
CA HIS A 17 17.14 4.79 -6.93
C HIS A 17 15.79 5.19 -6.34
N ARG A 18 14.86 5.63 -7.20
CA ARG A 18 13.51 6.01 -6.79
C ARG A 18 12.61 4.78 -6.76
N ILE A 19 11.91 4.60 -5.64
CA ILE A 19 11.08 3.42 -5.38
C ILE A 19 9.64 3.74 -5.77
N SER A 20 9.08 2.92 -6.65
CA SER A 20 7.68 2.97 -7.03
C SER A 20 6.88 1.86 -6.37
N MET A 21 5.74 2.20 -5.79
CA MET A 21 4.84 1.27 -5.12
C MET A 21 3.40 1.57 -5.49
N LEU A 22 2.61 0.54 -5.76
CA LEU A 22 1.18 0.65 -6.03
C LEU A 22 0.41 -0.38 -5.21
N THR A 23 -0.83 -0.06 -4.84
CA THR A 23 -1.68 -1.07 -4.23
C THR A 23 -2.24 -2.03 -5.27
N ALA A 24 -2.51 -3.27 -4.87
CA ALA A 24 -3.34 -4.21 -5.61
C ALA A 24 -4.11 -5.09 -4.63
N TYR A 25 -5.29 -5.57 -5.05
CA TYR A 25 -6.17 -6.31 -4.16
C TYR A 25 -6.71 -7.62 -4.78
N ASP A 26 -6.42 -7.87 -6.04
CA ASP A 26 -6.89 -9.06 -6.77
C ASP A 26 -5.89 -9.53 -7.81
N ALA A 27 -6.18 -10.71 -8.36
CA ALA A 27 -5.34 -11.37 -9.34
C ALA A 27 -5.31 -10.64 -10.70
N ALA A 28 -6.41 -9.98 -11.10
CA ALA A 28 -6.50 -9.31 -12.40
C ALA A 28 -5.58 -8.09 -12.44
N PHE A 29 -5.70 -7.19 -11.46
CA PHE A 29 -4.81 -6.03 -11.37
C PHE A 29 -3.35 -6.45 -11.10
N ALA A 30 -3.11 -7.44 -10.24
CA ALA A 30 -1.74 -7.93 -10.01
C ALA A 30 -1.09 -8.46 -11.29
N SER A 31 -1.83 -9.20 -12.15
CA SER A 31 -1.32 -9.69 -13.42
C SER A 31 -0.97 -8.60 -14.43
N LEU A 32 -1.63 -7.45 -14.35
CA LEU A 32 -1.29 -6.27 -15.13
C LEU A 32 -0.04 -5.56 -14.57
N LEU A 33 0.03 -5.41 -13.24
CA LEU A 33 1.13 -4.72 -12.59
C LEU A 33 2.47 -5.43 -12.76
N VAL A 34 2.51 -6.76 -12.85
CA VAL A 34 3.77 -7.48 -13.13
C VAL A 34 4.34 -7.24 -14.53
N GLN A 35 3.56 -6.65 -15.42
CA GLN A 35 4.01 -6.24 -16.76
C GLN A 35 4.57 -4.81 -16.76
N VAL A 36 4.45 -4.09 -15.66
CA VAL A 36 4.94 -2.71 -15.53
C VAL A 36 6.43 -2.73 -15.19
N GLU A 37 7.25 -2.22 -16.09
CA GLU A 37 8.67 -2.03 -15.81
C GLU A 37 8.88 -1.01 -14.68
N ASN A 38 9.88 -1.25 -13.84
CA ASN A 38 10.27 -0.39 -12.73
C ASN A 38 9.21 -0.21 -11.62
N LEU A 39 8.23 -1.11 -11.49
CA LEU A 39 7.42 -1.21 -10.28
C LEU A 39 8.19 -2.04 -9.25
N ASP A 40 8.59 -1.41 -8.15
CA ASP A 40 9.46 -2.03 -7.15
C ASP A 40 8.71 -2.87 -6.13
N MET A 41 7.48 -2.49 -5.76
CA MET A 41 6.66 -3.18 -4.75
C MET A 41 5.17 -3.10 -5.06
N ILE A 42 4.44 -4.12 -4.62
CA ILE A 42 2.97 -4.09 -4.54
C ILE A 42 2.56 -4.06 -3.06
N LEU A 43 1.61 -3.20 -2.72
CA LEU A 43 1.00 -3.13 -1.40
C LEU A 43 -0.40 -3.77 -1.45
N VAL A 44 -0.63 -4.79 -0.66
CA VAL A 44 -2.00 -5.20 -0.30
C VAL A 44 -2.36 -4.40 0.94
N GLY A 45 -3.00 -3.24 0.70
CA GLY A 45 -3.29 -2.27 1.76
C GLY A 45 -4.67 -2.50 2.38
N ASP A 46 -4.84 -2.14 3.65
CA ASP A 46 -6.15 -2.13 4.31
C ASP A 46 -7.11 -1.07 3.74
N SER A 47 -6.59 -0.18 2.87
CA SER A 47 -7.39 0.65 1.96
C SER A 47 -8.39 -0.16 1.11
N LEU A 48 -8.19 -1.49 0.98
CA LEU A 48 -9.19 -2.39 0.39
C LEU A 48 -10.58 -2.24 1.04
N GLY A 49 -10.62 -1.95 2.33
CA GLY A 49 -11.87 -1.68 3.04
C GLY A 49 -12.68 -0.57 2.38
N MET A 50 -12.01 0.46 1.89
CA MET A 50 -12.66 1.61 1.27
C MET A 50 -12.91 1.37 -0.23
N VAL A 51 -11.91 0.93 -0.99
CA VAL A 51 -11.99 0.89 -2.46
C VAL A 51 -12.52 -0.43 -3.03
N VAL A 52 -12.56 -1.50 -2.23
CA VAL A 52 -13.05 -2.82 -2.64
C VAL A 52 -14.31 -3.20 -1.87
N GLN A 53 -14.30 -3.06 -0.54
CA GLN A 53 -15.42 -3.46 0.33
C GLN A 53 -16.49 -2.37 0.48
N GLY A 54 -16.19 -1.12 0.09
CA GLY A 54 -17.14 0.01 0.15
C GLY A 54 -17.37 0.58 1.55
N HIS A 55 -16.47 0.34 2.49
CA HIS A 55 -16.50 0.95 3.81
C HIS A 55 -16.02 2.42 3.78
N ASN A 56 -16.44 3.21 4.75
CA ASN A 56 -15.97 4.61 4.90
C ASN A 56 -14.62 4.71 5.61
N THR A 57 -14.05 3.61 6.08
CA THR A 57 -12.82 3.57 6.88
C THR A 57 -12.12 2.22 6.69
N THR A 58 -10.82 2.15 6.97
CA THR A 58 -10.03 0.92 6.94
C THR A 58 -10.26 0.04 8.18
N ARG A 59 -10.87 0.57 9.25
CA ARG A 59 -11.03 -0.11 10.56
C ARG A 59 -11.88 -1.39 10.50
N ALA A 60 -12.73 -1.53 9.49
CA ALA A 60 -13.59 -2.72 9.35
C ALA A 60 -12.86 -3.92 8.73
N VAL A 61 -11.67 -3.69 8.17
CA VAL A 61 -10.88 -4.75 7.53
C VAL A 61 -10.35 -5.72 8.57
N ARG A 62 -10.53 -7.00 8.33
CA ARG A 62 -10.09 -8.08 9.23
C ARG A 62 -8.85 -8.78 8.67
N MET A 63 -8.17 -9.50 9.54
CA MET A 63 -6.99 -10.30 9.17
C MET A 63 -7.29 -11.31 8.05
N GLU A 64 -8.49 -11.92 8.08
CA GLU A 64 -8.94 -12.88 7.07
C GLU A 64 -9.09 -12.21 5.68
N ASP A 65 -9.56 -10.97 5.64
CA ASP A 65 -9.67 -10.19 4.40
C ASP A 65 -8.27 -9.90 3.83
N MET A 66 -7.35 -9.49 4.69
CA MET A 66 -5.96 -9.22 4.28
C MET A 66 -5.25 -10.47 3.77
N VAL A 67 -5.41 -11.60 4.43
CA VAL A 67 -4.87 -12.89 3.99
C VAL A 67 -5.46 -13.28 2.64
N TYR A 68 -6.77 -13.21 2.49
CA TYR A 68 -7.46 -13.56 1.23
C TYR A 68 -6.97 -12.71 0.06
N HIS A 69 -6.93 -11.39 0.20
CA HIS A 69 -6.48 -10.49 -0.86
C HIS A 69 -4.98 -10.64 -1.15
N THR A 70 -4.16 -10.90 -0.12
CA THR A 70 -2.73 -11.20 -0.31
C THR A 70 -2.52 -12.47 -1.14
N GLU A 71 -3.29 -13.54 -0.87
CA GLU A 71 -3.23 -14.76 -1.68
C GLU A 71 -3.61 -14.53 -3.14
N LEU A 72 -4.66 -13.72 -3.41
CA LEU A 72 -5.08 -13.39 -4.77
C LEU A 72 -3.97 -12.66 -5.53
N VAL A 73 -3.36 -11.66 -4.91
CA VAL A 73 -2.26 -10.88 -5.51
C VAL A 73 -1.03 -11.78 -5.71
N ALA A 74 -0.68 -12.60 -4.72
CA ALA A 74 0.48 -13.49 -4.79
C ALA A 74 0.38 -14.55 -5.89
N ARG A 75 -0.81 -15.08 -6.18
CA ARG A 75 -1.03 -16.02 -7.29
C ARG A 75 -0.63 -15.44 -8.64
N SER A 76 -0.83 -14.14 -8.85
CA SER A 76 -0.53 -13.47 -10.12
C SER A 76 0.83 -12.80 -10.14
N ALA A 77 1.25 -12.20 -9.02
CA ALA A 77 2.55 -11.55 -8.93
C ALA A 77 3.71 -12.56 -8.86
N GLY A 78 3.46 -13.75 -8.29
CA GLY A 78 4.48 -14.79 -8.16
C GLY A 78 5.72 -14.27 -7.43
N ASN A 79 6.88 -14.43 -8.08
CA ASN A 79 8.17 -13.93 -7.59
C ASN A 79 8.63 -12.66 -8.33
N ALA A 80 7.80 -12.08 -9.20
CA ALA A 80 8.22 -10.97 -10.05
C ALA A 80 8.39 -9.67 -9.27
N ILE A 81 7.47 -9.39 -8.34
CA ILE A 81 7.44 -8.16 -7.54
C ILE A 81 7.17 -8.53 -6.09
N PRO A 82 7.94 -8.01 -5.11
CA PRO A 82 7.68 -8.25 -3.69
C PRO A 82 6.37 -7.60 -3.25
N ILE A 83 5.62 -8.35 -2.44
CA ILE A 83 4.33 -7.94 -1.90
C ILE A 83 4.49 -7.55 -0.44
N VAL A 84 4.03 -6.35 -0.08
CA VAL A 84 3.90 -5.92 1.31
C VAL A 84 2.44 -6.06 1.71
N GLY A 85 2.15 -6.78 2.79
CA GLY A 85 0.80 -6.94 3.32
C GLY A 85 0.56 -6.04 4.54
N ASP A 86 -0.50 -5.24 4.53
CA ASP A 86 -0.87 -4.46 5.72
C ASP A 86 -1.38 -5.36 6.84
N MET A 87 -0.94 -5.07 8.04
CA MET A 87 -1.57 -5.58 9.25
C MET A 87 -2.74 -4.66 9.62
N PRO A 88 -3.99 -5.16 9.59
CA PRO A 88 -5.16 -4.34 9.82
C PRO A 88 -5.28 -3.91 11.28
N TYR A 89 -6.16 -2.95 11.53
CA TYR A 89 -6.43 -2.40 12.86
C TYR A 89 -6.64 -3.50 13.91
N HIS A 90 -6.03 -3.36 15.07
CA HIS A 90 -6.01 -4.34 16.17
C HIS A 90 -5.38 -5.72 15.89
N SER A 91 -4.66 -5.91 14.80
CA SER A 91 -3.98 -7.17 14.51
C SER A 91 -2.55 -7.25 15.05
N PHE A 92 -2.06 -6.15 15.65
CA PHE A 92 -0.69 -6.01 16.18
C PHE A 92 -0.64 -5.24 17.51
N ASP A 93 -1.66 -5.41 18.34
CA ASP A 93 -1.73 -4.76 19.67
C ASP A 93 -0.68 -5.29 20.65
N SER A 94 -0.23 -6.52 20.45
CA SER A 94 0.92 -7.11 21.16
C SER A 94 1.92 -7.74 20.18
N ALA A 95 3.17 -7.89 20.61
CA ALA A 95 4.23 -8.47 19.78
C ALA A 95 3.95 -9.93 19.37
N ASP A 96 3.37 -10.73 20.25
CA ASP A 96 3.03 -12.13 19.97
C ASP A 96 1.82 -12.26 19.03
N GLU A 97 0.82 -11.40 19.17
CA GLU A 97 -0.30 -11.34 18.26
C GLU A 97 0.14 -10.87 16.87
N ALA A 98 0.98 -9.83 16.82
CA ALA A 98 1.60 -9.35 15.61
C ALA A 98 2.35 -10.45 14.87
N LEU A 99 3.19 -11.23 15.57
CA LEU A 99 3.91 -12.36 14.98
C LEU A 99 2.95 -13.39 14.39
N LYS A 100 1.94 -13.81 15.16
CA LYS A 100 0.94 -14.78 14.68
C LYS A 100 0.24 -14.31 13.41
N ASN A 101 -0.12 -13.04 13.33
CA ASN A 101 -0.83 -12.47 12.19
C ASN A 101 0.12 -12.19 11.00
N ALA A 102 1.34 -11.72 11.27
CA ALA A 102 2.35 -11.55 10.23
C ALA A 102 2.69 -12.88 9.53
N LEU A 103 2.83 -13.97 10.27
CA LEU A 103 3.06 -15.31 9.70
C LEU A 103 1.93 -15.77 8.76
N LYS A 104 0.67 -15.37 9.02
CA LYS A 104 -0.44 -15.66 8.10
C LYS A 104 -0.24 -14.91 6.77
N LEU A 105 0.14 -13.63 6.81
CA LEU A 105 0.41 -12.84 5.59
C LEU A 105 1.62 -13.39 4.82
N MET A 106 2.69 -13.74 5.52
CA MET A 106 3.85 -14.38 4.88
C MET A 106 3.46 -15.69 4.22
N SER A 107 2.63 -16.51 4.88
CA SER A 107 2.13 -17.77 4.32
C SER A 107 1.21 -17.55 3.11
N ALA A 108 0.47 -16.43 3.08
CA ALA A 108 -0.36 -16.01 1.96
C ALA A 108 0.44 -15.48 0.75
N GLY A 109 1.76 -15.29 0.91
CA GLY A 109 2.66 -14.86 -0.15
C GLY A 109 3.19 -13.43 -0.03
N ALA A 110 2.98 -12.76 1.10
CA ALA A 110 3.66 -11.50 1.38
C ALA A 110 5.17 -11.72 1.55
N ALA A 111 5.97 -10.75 1.11
CA ALA A 111 7.42 -10.70 1.33
C ALA A 111 7.78 -9.83 2.55
N ALA A 112 6.85 -9.02 3.03
CA ALA A 112 6.97 -8.16 4.20
C ALA A 112 5.59 -7.80 4.73
N VAL A 113 5.54 -7.23 5.94
CA VAL A 113 4.32 -6.66 6.51
C VAL A 113 4.48 -5.16 6.73
N LYS A 114 3.34 -4.41 6.69
CA LYS A 114 3.31 -3.00 7.09
C LYS A 114 2.49 -2.82 8.36
N ILE A 115 2.95 -1.94 9.26
CA ILE A 115 2.28 -1.60 10.51
C ILE A 115 2.19 -0.10 10.69
N GLU A 116 1.08 0.38 11.25
CA GLU A 116 0.85 1.79 11.54
C GLU A 116 1.33 2.22 12.92
N GLY A 117 1.96 3.39 12.98
CA GLY A 117 2.44 4.01 14.19
C GLY A 117 3.81 3.47 14.66
N ASN A 118 4.29 4.10 15.72
CA ASN A 118 5.55 3.70 16.35
C ASN A 118 5.31 2.53 17.33
N LYS A 119 5.75 1.34 16.94
CA LYS A 119 5.57 0.07 17.67
C LYS A 119 6.89 -0.70 17.78
N PRO A 120 7.89 -0.16 18.51
CA PRO A 120 9.26 -0.70 18.51
C PRO A 120 9.34 -2.16 18.95
N ASP A 121 8.56 -2.56 19.96
CA ASP A 121 8.54 -3.95 20.44
C ASP A 121 7.99 -4.92 19.38
N VAL A 122 6.96 -4.51 18.65
CA VAL A 122 6.38 -5.29 17.54
C VAL A 122 7.42 -5.42 16.41
N VAL A 123 8.03 -4.30 15.99
CA VAL A 123 9.07 -4.32 14.94
C VAL A 123 10.21 -5.24 15.34
N THR A 124 10.76 -5.09 16.56
CA THR A 124 11.84 -5.93 17.05
C THR A 124 11.47 -7.41 17.03
N ARG A 125 10.27 -7.75 17.49
CA ARG A 125 9.79 -9.12 17.53
C ARG A 125 9.67 -9.75 16.15
N LEU A 126 9.09 -9.02 15.18
CA LEU A 126 8.92 -9.50 13.80
C LEU A 126 10.26 -9.65 13.09
N VAL A 127 11.15 -8.66 13.22
CA VAL A 127 12.48 -8.68 12.61
C VAL A 127 13.34 -9.82 13.19
N ALA A 128 13.25 -10.10 14.47
CA ALA A 128 13.95 -11.22 15.12
C ALA A 128 13.54 -12.60 14.55
N GLU A 129 12.31 -12.71 14.04
CA GLU A 129 11.79 -13.91 13.35
C GLU A 129 12.03 -13.89 11.82
N GLY A 130 12.82 -12.93 11.34
CA GLY A 130 13.15 -12.81 9.92
C GLY A 130 12.01 -12.24 9.06
N ILE A 131 11.00 -11.61 9.65
CA ILE A 131 9.90 -10.96 8.92
C ILE A 131 10.26 -9.50 8.67
N PRO A 132 10.43 -9.06 7.40
CA PRO A 132 10.70 -7.65 7.09
C PRO A 132 9.49 -6.78 7.44
N VAL A 133 9.75 -5.63 8.09
CA VAL A 133 8.70 -4.70 8.52
C VAL A 133 8.87 -3.35 7.83
N MET A 134 7.78 -2.86 7.23
CA MET A 134 7.62 -1.49 6.78
C MET A 134 6.83 -0.71 7.83
N GLY A 135 7.38 0.38 8.35
CA GLY A 135 6.67 1.29 9.25
C GLY A 135 5.74 2.22 8.49
N HIS A 136 4.81 2.87 9.20
CA HIS A 136 3.93 3.89 8.63
C HIS A 136 3.68 4.99 9.67
N LEU A 137 4.04 6.23 9.33
CA LEU A 137 3.96 7.40 10.19
C LEU A 137 3.25 8.58 9.49
N GLY A 138 2.85 9.55 10.27
CA GLY A 138 2.09 10.71 9.83
C GLY A 138 0.58 10.50 10.03
N LEU A 139 -0.22 10.61 8.98
CA LEU A 139 -1.62 10.21 9.06
C LEU A 139 -1.71 8.68 9.15
N LEU A 140 -2.41 8.20 10.15
CA LEU A 140 -2.62 6.77 10.40
C LEU A 140 -4.12 6.46 10.20
N PRO A 141 -4.55 5.97 9.03
CA PRO A 141 -5.97 5.72 8.71
C PRO A 141 -6.71 4.82 9.71
N GLN A 142 -6.01 3.88 10.32
CA GLN A 142 -6.58 2.95 11.30
C GLN A 142 -7.03 3.65 12.60
N THR A 143 -6.38 4.74 12.99
CA THR A 143 -6.66 5.43 14.25
C THR A 143 -7.19 6.86 14.07
N ALA A 144 -6.98 7.46 12.90
CA ALA A 144 -7.38 8.84 12.64
C ALA A 144 -8.90 9.02 12.67
N GLU A 145 -9.35 10.03 13.41
CA GLU A 145 -10.75 10.47 13.37
C GLU A 145 -11.05 11.35 12.14
N GLN A 146 -10.04 12.03 11.64
CA GLN A 146 -10.14 12.92 10.49
C GLN A 146 -8.87 12.84 9.63
N PHE A 147 -9.05 12.78 8.32
CA PHE A 147 -7.96 12.81 7.35
C PHE A 147 -7.40 14.24 7.23
N LYS A 148 -6.36 14.53 8.03
CA LYS A 148 -5.68 15.83 8.07
C LYS A 148 -4.17 15.66 8.01
N VAL A 149 -3.47 16.66 7.48
CA VAL A 149 -2.01 16.73 7.50
C VAL A 149 -1.51 16.74 8.94
N GLN A 150 -0.63 15.80 9.28
CA GLN A 150 0.00 15.62 10.58
C GLN A 150 1.37 16.33 10.63
N GLY A 151 1.90 16.60 11.83
CA GLY A 151 3.21 17.22 12.00
C GLY A 151 3.29 18.67 11.50
N LYS A 152 2.20 19.45 11.61
CA LYS A 152 2.21 20.87 11.24
C LYS A 152 2.85 21.77 12.29
N ASP A 153 2.69 21.44 13.55
CA ASP A 153 3.37 22.14 14.65
C ASP A 153 4.69 21.44 14.98
N ASN A 154 5.59 22.18 15.62
CA ASN A 154 6.94 21.68 15.91
C ASN A 154 6.96 20.43 16.81
N ALA A 155 6.07 20.34 17.78
CA ALA A 155 6.04 19.21 18.72
C ALA A 155 5.66 17.92 18.01
N ALA A 156 4.56 17.94 17.22
CA ALA A 156 4.12 16.82 16.42
C ALA A 156 5.13 16.45 15.32
N ALA A 157 5.81 17.45 14.74
CA ALA A 157 6.87 17.18 13.75
C ALA A 157 8.07 16.47 14.37
N GLU A 158 8.51 16.89 15.57
CA GLU A 158 9.61 16.24 16.28
C GLU A 158 9.24 14.83 16.78
N GLU A 159 7.99 14.59 17.12
CA GLU A 159 7.50 13.25 17.48
C GLU A 159 7.60 12.32 16.28
N ILE A 160 7.02 12.68 15.12
CA ILE A 160 7.08 11.88 13.89
C ILE A 160 8.55 11.63 13.46
N TYR A 161 9.40 12.65 13.60
CA TYR A 161 10.82 12.51 13.28
C TYR A 161 11.52 11.48 14.19
N ARG A 162 11.31 11.54 15.50
CA ARG A 162 11.87 10.59 16.47
C ARG A 162 11.34 9.18 16.23
N ASP A 163 10.04 9.03 15.98
CA ASP A 163 9.41 7.76 15.67
C ASP A 163 10.03 7.10 14.42
N ALA A 164 10.35 7.90 13.40
CA ALA A 164 11.00 7.38 12.19
C ALA A 164 12.42 6.84 12.48
N LEU A 165 13.21 7.54 13.30
CA LEU A 165 14.52 7.07 13.73
C LEU A 165 14.41 5.79 14.59
N GLU A 166 13.43 5.72 15.46
CA GLU A 166 13.18 4.56 16.32
C GLU A 166 12.79 3.33 15.51
N LEU A 167 11.89 3.47 14.52
CA LEU A 167 11.53 2.37 13.60
C LEU A 167 12.75 1.84 12.84
N GLU A 168 13.63 2.72 12.34
CA GLU A 168 14.89 2.29 11.70
C GLU A 168 15.78 1.54 12.68
N GLN A 169 15.95 2.04 13.90
CA GLN A 169 16.79 1.45 14.95
C GLN A 169 16.32 0.04 15.33
N HIS A 170 14.99 -0.18 15.33
CA HIS A 170 14.39 -1.48 15.63
C HIS A 170 14.32 -2.42 14.42
N GLY A 171 14.84 -2.03 13.26
CA GLY A 171 15.09 -2.92 12.13
C GLY A 171 14.06 -2.84 11.01
N ALA A 172 13.17 -1.85 10.99
CA ALA A 172 12.33 -1.60 9.81
C ALA A 172 13.19 -1.46 8.55
N PHE A 173 12.71 -1.96 7.40
CA PHE A 173 13.43 -1.85 6.13
C PHE A 173 13.03 -0.61 5.32
N ALA A 174 11.86 -0.04 5.59
CA ALA A 174 11.34 1.18 4.97
C ALA A 174 10.29 1.82 5.88
N VAL A 175 9.95 3.09 5.64
CA VAL A 175 8.90 3.81 6.35
C VAL A 175 8.01 4.55 5.35
N VAL A 176 6.69 4.33 5.42
CA VAL A 176 5.69 5.14 4.73
C VAL A 176 5.50 6.45 5.50
N LEU A 177 5.51 7.57 4.80
CA LEU A 177 5.21 8.89 5.34
C LEU A 177 3.94 9.42 4.67
N GLU A 178 2.84 9.47 5.44
CA GLU A 178 1.55 9.86 4.91
C GLU A 178 1.09 11.23 5.41
N CYS A 179 0.67 12.09 4.48
CA CYS A 179 0.04 13.39 4.77
C CYS A 179 0.80 14.21 5.82
N ILE A 180 2.11 14.40 5.63
CA ILE A 180 2.97 15.27 6.44
C ILE A 180 3.54 16.42 5.60
N PRO A 181 3.98 17.53 6.22
CA PRO A 181 4.64 18.62 5.52
C PRO A 181 5.87 18.17 4.75
N ARG A 182 6.06 18.67 3.52
CA ARG A 182 7.21 18.34 2.66
C ARG A 182 8.54 18.49 3.37
N ALA A 183 8.76 19.61 4.10
CA ALA A 183 10.02 19.87 4.79
C ALA A 183 10.32 18.83 5.88
N LEU A 184 9.28 18.33 6.58
CA LEU A 184 9.42 17.25 7.56
C LEU A 184 9.79 15.93 6.86
N ALA A 185 9.10 15.60 5.77
CA ALA A 185 9.39 14.39 4.99
C ALA A 185 10.83 14.41 4.45
N GLN A 186 11.29 15.53 3.92
CA GLN A 186 12.68 15.72 3.48
C GLN A 186 13.67 15.47 4.62
N ARG A 187 13.47 16.13 5.76
CA ARG A 187 14.33 15.98 6.95
C ARG A 187 14.42 14.52 7.41
N ILE A 188 13.28 13.80 7.44
CA ILE A 188 13.25 12.38 7.80
C ILE A 188 14.02 11.57 6.74
N SER A 189 13.75 11.78 5.46
CA SER A 189 14.38 11.05 4.37
C SER A 189 15.92 11.22 4.36
N GLU A 190 16.41 12.42 4.63
CA GLU A 190 17.84 12.70 4.71
C GLU A 190 18.51 12.08 5.95
N SER A 191 17.75 11.85 7.03
CA SER A 191 18.28 11.34 8.29
C SER A 191 18.32 9.82 8.38
N LEU A 192 17.39 9.12 7.69
CA LEU A 192 17.31 7.67 7.69
C LEU A 192 18.26 7.05 6.66
N LYS A 193 18.77 5.85 6.95
CA LYS A 193 19.46 4.99 5.98
C LYS A 193 18.47 4.16 5.16
N ILE A 194 17.37 3.74 5.78
CA ILE A 194 16.29 3.02 5.10
C ILE A 194 15.47 3.97 4.22
N PRO A 195 14.85 3.48 3.15
CA PRO A 195 14.03 4.32 2.28
C PRO A 195 12.74 4.80 2.94
N THR A 196 12.34 6.02 2.58
CA THR A 196 11.02 6.59 2.87
C THR A 196 10.13 6.51 1.65
N ILE A 197 8.87 6.10 1.84
CA ILE A 197 7.85 5.99 0.79
C ILE A 197 6.76 7.02 1.07
N GLY A 198 6.66 8.04 0.24
CA GLY A 198 5.72 9.15 0.43
C GLY A 198 4.32 8.85 -0.13
N ILE A 199 3.31 9.31 0.58
CA ILE A 199 1.95 9.51 0.07
C ILE A 199 1.39 10.79 0.68
N GLY A 200 1.28 11.84 -0.13
CA GLY A 200 0.95 13.18 0.38
C GLY A 200 2.03 13.82 1.25
N ALA A 201 3.29 13.40 1.10
CA ALA A 201 4.44 13.90 1.85
C ALA A 201 5.44 14.69 0.99
N GLY A 202 5.10 14.95 -0.27
CA GLY A 202 5.95 15.69 -1.21
C GLY A 202 6.95 14.81 -1.95
N PRO A 203 7.81 15.41 -2.81
CA PRO A 203 8.67 14.67 -3.75
C PRO A 203 10.02 14.24 -3.14
N ASP A 204 10.33 14.63 -1.92
CA ASP A 204 11.68 14.46 -1.34
C ASP A 204 11.84 13.11 -0.61
N CYS A 205 10.80 12.28 -0.53
CA CYS A 205 10.90 10.89 -0.12
C CYS A 205 11.65 10.05 -1.18
N ASP A 206 12.23 8.93 -0.79
CA ASP A 206 12.97 8.04 -1.68
C ASP A 206 12.06 7.29 -2.66
N GLY A 207 10.79 7.11 -2.31
CA GLY A 207 9.77 6.51 -3.15
C GLY A 207 8.40 7.12 -2.95
N GLN A 208 7.41 6.61 -3.72
CA GLN A 208 6.01 7.03 -3.63
C GLN A 208 5.09 5.80 -3.71
N VAL A 209 4.00 5.84 -2.97
CA VAL A 209 2.90 4.89 -3.09
C VAL A 209 1.60 5.61 -3.46
N LEU A 210 0.77 4.98 -4.29
CA LEU A 210 -0.61 5.41 -4.56
C LEU A 210 -1.56 4.22 -4.48
N VAL A 211 -2.79 4.50 -4.06
CA VAL A 211 -3.91 3.58 -4.20
C VAL A 211 -4.23 3.44 -5.68
N LEU A 212 -4.15 2.21 -6.22
CA LEU A 212 -4.33 1.95 -7.66
C LEU A 212 -5.69 2.45 -8.17
N HIS A 213 -6.76 2.23 -7.41
CA HIS A 213 -8.11 2.66 -7.76
C HIS A 213 -8.21 4.17 -7.92
N ASP A 214 -7.54 4.94 -7.05
CA ASP A 214 -7.48 6.40 -7.13
C ASP A 214 -6.68 6.85 -8.35
N MET A 215 -5.52 6.23 -8.57
CA MET A 215 -4.64 6.51 -9.71
C MET A 215 -5.34 6.25 -11.05
N LEU A 216 -6.13 5.19 -11.13
CA LEU A 216 -6.87 4.82 -12.35
C LEU A 216 -8.21 5.56 -12.51
N GLY A 217 -8.63 6.36 -11.52
CA GLY A 217 -9.89 7.09 -11.56
C GLY A 217 -11.11 6.19 -11.43
N LEU A 218 -11.00 5.09 -10.66
CA LEU A 218 -12.14 4.24 -10.29
C LEU A 218 -12.89 4.79 -9.08
N THR A 219 -12.18 5.44 -8.15
CA THR A 219 -12.78 6.04 -6.97
C THR A 219 -13.57 7.28 -7.34
N GLU A 220 -14.82 7.34 -6.91
CA GLU A 220 -15.70 8.50 -7.05
C GLU A 220 -15.67 9.38 -5.80
N GLY A 221 -16.11 10.63 -5.94
CA GLY A 221 -16.23 11.58 -4.84
C GLY A 221 -14.93 12.33 -4.53
N TYR A 222 -14.70 12.60 -3.23
CA TYR A 222 -13.55 13.37 -2.78
C TYR A 222 -12.25 12.60 -2.96
N LEU A 223 -11.29 13.24 -3.63
CA LEU A 223 -9.92 12.74 -3.74
C LEU A 223 -8.97 13.65 -2.99
N PRO A 224 -8.05 13.09 -2.21
CA PRO A 224 -6.98 13.85 -1.60
C PRO A 224 -6.15 14.63 -2.63
N LYS A 225 -5.68 15.82 -2.25
CA LYS A 225 -4.90 16.71 -3.13
C LYS A 225 -3.67 16.04 -3.76
N PHE A 226 -3.09 15.07 -3.08
CA PHE A 226 -1.88 14.38 -3.53
C PHE A 226 -2.14 13.31 -4.60
N VAL A 227 -3.39 12.93 -4.84
CA VAL A 227 -3.75 11.93 -5.84
C VAL A 227 -3.70 12.56 -7.23
N LYS A 228 -2.82 12.03 -8.06
CA LYS A 228 -2.82 12.30 -9.50
C LYS A 228 -3.51 11.15 -10.22
N ARG A 229 -4.58 11.43 -10.95
CA ARG A 229 -5.21 10.46 -11.86
C ARG A 229 -4.39 10.33 -13.13
N TYR A 230 -4.08 9.11 -13.52
CA TYR A 230 -3.40 8.77 -14.77
C TYR A 230 -4.38 8.20 -15.80
N ALA A 231 -5.57 7.82 -15.38
CA ALA A 231 -6.67 7.35 -16.21
C ALA A 231 -8.04 7.79 -15.66
N GLN A 232 -9.11 7.51 -16.41
CA GLN A 232 -10.51 7.81 -16.05
C GLN A 232 -11.36 6.54 -16.25
N LEU A 233 -10.98 5.43 -15.60
CA LEU A 233 -11.61 4.14 -15.85
C LEU A 233 -13.07 4.10 -15.41
N ASN A 234 -13.51 4.88 -14.42
CA ASN A 234 -14.91 4.92 -14.02
C ASN A 234 -15.83 5.29 -15.21
N ALA A 235 -15.50 6.33 -15.96
CA ALA A 235 -16.28 6.73 -17.14
C ALA A 235 -16.25 5.67 -18.23
N MET A 236 -15.07 5.08 -18.50
CA MET A 236 -14.91 4.04 -19.51
C MET A 236 -15.70 2.77 -19.18
N VAL A 237 -15.73 2.37 -17.90
CA VAL A 237 -16.51 1.20 -17.44
C VAL A 237 -18.00 1.44 -17.61
N VAL A 238 -18.50 2.63 -17.24
CA VAL A 238 -19.91 3.00 -17.39
C VAL A 238 -20.31 3.01 -18.86
N GLU A 239 -19.50 3.65 -19.72
CA GLU A 239 -19.75 3.74 -21.18
C GLU A 239 -19.79 2.33 -21.81
N ALA A 240 -18.79 1.50 -21.55
CA ALA A 240 -18.73 0.14 -22.08
C ALA A 240 -19.90 -0.73 -21.62
N ALA A 241 -20.29 -0.62 -20.34
CA ALA A 241 -21.44 -1.34 -19.82
C ALA A 241 -22.75 -0.85 -20.43
N GLN A 242 -22.91 0.48 -20.64
CA GLN A 242 -24.10 1.04 -21.31
C GLN A 242 -24.19 0.55 -22.74
N GLN A 243 -23.11 0.61 -23.51
CA GLN A 243 -23.07 0.11 -24.88
C GLN A 243 -23.49 -1.36 -24.95
N TYR A 244 -22.92 -2.21 -24.10
CA TYR A 244 -23.32 -3.63 -24.02
C TYR A 244 -24.82 -3.78 -23.77
N CYS A 245 -25.36 -3.03 -22.81
CA CYS A 245 -26.79 -3.09 -22.49
C CYS A 245 -27.68 -2.68 -23.67
N ASP A 246 -27.27 -1.64 -24.41
CA ASP A 246 -28.04 -1.14 -25.55
C ASP A 246 -28.00 -2.12 -26.72
N GLU A 247 -26.84 -2.71 -27.04
CA GLU A 247 -26.68 -3.73 -28.07
C GLU A 247 -27.48 -5.01 -27.75
N VAL A 248 -27.54 -5.44 -26.47
CA VAL A 248 -28.36 -6.56 -26.05
C VAL A 248 -29.87 -6.26 -26.25
N LYS A 249 -30.31 -5.04 -25.92
CA LYS A 249 -31.71 -4.63 -26.06
C LYS A 249 -32.13 -4.46 -27.50
N SER A 250 -31.25 -3.95 -28.37
CA SER A 250 -31.47 -3.80 -29.80
C SER A 250 -31.32 -5.11 -30.59
N ARG A 251 -30.79 -6.20 -29.94
CA ARG A 251 -30.40 -7.47 -30.55
C ARG A 251 -29.24 -7.37 -31.53
N ASP A 252 -28.40 -6.38 -31.36
CA ASP A 252 -27.14 -6.22 -32.11
C ASP A 252 -26.01 -7.09 -31.52
N PHE A 253 -26.17 -7.52 -30.26
CA PHE A 253 -25.31 -8.51 -29.59
C PHE A 253 -26.17 -9.64 -28.96
N PRO A 254 -25.77 -10.95 -29.09
CA PRO A 254 -24.65 -11.44 -29.91
C PRO A 254 -25.00 -11.54 -31.40
N THR A 255 -24.01 -11.33 -32.25
CA THR A 255 -24.12 -11.67 -33.69
C THR A 255 -23.63 -13.12 -33.91
N ASP A 256 -23.73 -13.63 -35.14
CA ASP A 256 -23.23 -14.97 -35.52
C ASP A 256 -21.71 -15.10 -35.21
N LYS A 257 -20.94 -14.01 -35.29
CA LYS A 257 -19.53 -13.99 -34.92
C LYS A 257 -19.27 -14.40 -33.46
N PHE A 258 -20.23 -14.17 -32.58
CA PHE A 258 -20.17 -14.47 -31.14
C PHE A 258 -21.08 -15.64 -30.75
N SER A 259 -21.49 -16.47 -31.72
CA SER A 259 -22.35 -17.63 -31.53
C SER A 259 -21.67 -18.94 -31.86
N TYR A 260 -22.02 -20.02 -31.17
CA TYR A 260 -21.55 -21.37 -31.49
C TYR A 260 -22.58 -22.06 -32.39
N HIS A 261 -22.09 -22.79 -33.42
CA HIS A 261 -22.89 -23.54 -34.37
C HIS A 261 -22.66 -25.04 -34.21
#